data_9ac26337e44ccdeccff31952ca90a77b
#
_entry.id   9ac26337e44ccdeccff31952ca90a77b
#
_cell.length_a   1.000
_cell.length_b   1.000
_cell.length_c   1.000
_cell.angle_alpha   90.00
_cell.angle_beta   90.00
_cell.angle_gamma   90.00
#
_symmetry.space_group_name_H-M   'P 1'
#
loop_
_entity.id
_entity.type
_entity.pdbx_description
1 polymer ?
#
loop_
_entity_poly.entity_id
_entity_poly.type
_entity_poly.pdbx_seq_one_letter_code
_entity_poly.pdbx_strand_id
1 'polypeptide(L)'
;MYERNRYIEDKYNLRLNVTELKRTELASGAKRSISAGDSDYDLVFPMVADAFSMSLDGLFLNVNDIPHIDAEMPWWRKSILEDVSIGGRNYFIIGDLNLSSLNDVGVVYFNKDLAAQRNITDIYDTVRAGKWTIDRFSEYCKGVTSDVNGDTVLNGDDMFGLTCNAFCWQPLFAGTDSLIIEKDKDDKPYLAWGSERNMAVMGKIIGLLNDRSSTILVNQFPELEDAGGWGNASIRMFTEDRALFWIEIIYGVLQLRDMDTDFGLLPMPKYDDSQAEYTSYMHTSNASTCCVPVTSGDTDLAGRILTDMAYMSYKTIRPAYYEKTLKGKASRDEESGGMLDIIYSDIRLDLTFAMVFSGLPIDDTMRSAAIKNVTDLASMIEKKKSACEKIIDKNADKILSLDH
;
A
#
# COMPACT_ATOMS: atom_id res chain seq x y z
N MET A 1 -11.32 7.18 -18.49
CA MET A 1 -11.98 8.11 -17.53
C MET A 1 -12.90 9.11 -18.21
N TYR A 2 -12.49 9.80 -19.27
CA TYR A 2 -13.35 10.76 -19.97
C TYR A 2 -14.72 10.18 -20.41
N GLU A 3 -14.75 9.04 -21.10
CA GLU A 3 -15.99 8.39 -21.55
C GLU A 3 -16.89 7.95 -20.38
N ARG A 4 -16.28 7.48 -19.29
CA ARG A 4 -17.01 7.14 -18.05
C ARG A 4 -17.71 8.37 -17.47
N ASN A 5 -16.97 9.47 -17.29
CA ASN A 5 -17.52 10.69 -16.71
C ASN A 5 -18.64 11.26 -17.60
N ARG A 6 -18.45 11.27 -18.92
CA ARG A 6 -19.48 11.69 -19.86
C ARG A 6 -20.74 10.81 -19.78
N TYR A 7 -20.58 9.48 -19.67
CA TYR A 7 -21.72 8.59 -19.48
C TYR A 7 -22.52 8.94 -18.22
N ILE A 8 -21.84 9.25 -17.12
CA ILE A 8 -22.50 9.67 -15.86
C ILE A 8 -23.24 11.00 -16.05
N GLU A 9 -22.60 11.99 -16.65
CA GLU A 9 -23.22 13.30 -16.94
C GLU A 9 -24.48 13.14 -17.79
N ASP A 10 -24.40 12.35 -18.86
CA ASP A 10 -25.53 12.11 -19.76
C ASP A 10 -26.67 11.31 -19.06
N LYS A 11 -26.32 10.29 -18.27
CA LYS A 11 -27.29 9.42 -17.59
C LYS A 11 -28.11 10.17 -16.54
N TYR A 12 -27.46 11.04 -15.77
CA TYR A 12 -28.07 11.76 -14.66
C TYR A 12 -28.43 13.21 -15.01
N ASN A 13 -28.19 13.64 -16.25
CA ASN A 13 -28.42 15.02 -16.71
C ASN A 13 -27.79 16.07 -15.80
N LEU A 14 -26.51 15.87 -15.46
CA LEU A 14 -25.73 16.76 -14.60
C LEU A 14 -24.36 17.08 -15.20
N ARG A 15 -23.58 17.89 -14.49
CA ARG A 15 -22.17 18.12 -14.77
C ARG A 15 -21.33 17.72 -13.57
N LEU A 16 -20.24 17.01 -13.82
CA LEU A 16 -19.23 16.68 -12.83
C LEU A 16 -18.24 17.84 -12.71
N ASN A 17 -18.38 18.64 -11.68
CA ASN A 17 -17.44 19.73 -11.39
C ASN A 17 -16.30 19.17 -10.53
N VAL A 18 -15.09 19.11 -11.07
CA VAL A 18 -13.92 18.58 -10.36
C VAL A 18 -13.04 19.73 -9.91
N THR A 19 -12.79 19.82 -8.60
CA THR A 19 -11.81 20.74 -8.02
C THR A 19 -10.58 19.96 -7.60
N GLU A 20 -9.47 20.15 -8.29
CA GLU A 20 -8.19 19.56 -7.95
C GLU A 20 -7.46 20.43 -6.92
N LEU A 21 -7.09 19.84 -5.81
CA LEU A 21 -6.36 20.49 -4.72
C LEU A 21 -5.10 19.69 -4.37
N LYS A 22 -4.09 20.40 -3.90
CA LYS A 22 -2.95 19.71 -3.27
C LYS A 22 -3.45 18.95 -2.03
N ARG A 23 -2.81 17.84 -1.69
CA ARG A 23 -3.21 17.00 -0.56
C ARG A 23 -3.48 17.79 0.73
N THR A 24 -2.56 18.67 1.12
CA THR A 24 -2.68 19.50 2.34
C THR A 24 -3.81 20.51 2.27
N GLU A 25 -4.10 21.02 1.08
CA GLU A 25 -5.19 21.97 0.81
C GLU A 25 -6.55 21.26 0.80
N LEU A 26 -6.62 20.03 0.25
CA LEU A 26 -7.83 19.22 0.21
C LEU A 26 -8.35 18.93 1.63
N ALA A 27 -7.52 18.36 2.50
CA ALA A 27 -7.92 18.02 3.86
C ALA A 27 -8.40 19.27 4.64
N SER A 28 -7.63 20.37 4.58
CA SER A 28 -7.99 21.61 5.29
C SER A 28 -9.20 22.33 4.69
N GLY A 29 -9.34 22.33 3.37
CA GLY A 29 -10.44 22.96 2.63
C GLY A 29 -11.76 22.23 2.85
N ALA A 30 -11.76 20.90 2.64
CA ALA A 30 -12.95 20.08 2.86
C ALA A 30 -13.40 20.13 4.33
N LYS A 31 -12.47 20.01 5.28
CA LYS A 31 -12.81 20.13 6.71
C LYS A 31 -13.47 21.47 7.03
N ARG A 32 -12.96 22.58 6.48
CA ARG A 32 -13.51 23.93 6.75
C ARG A 32 -14.93 24.06 6.19
N SER A 33 -15.16 23.68 4.93
CA SER A 33 -16.46 23.77 4.27
C SER A 33 -17.49 22.87 4.98
N ILE A 34 -17.19 21.60 5.18
CA ILE A 34 -18.11 20.65 5.81
C ILE A 34 -18.42 21.05 7.25
N SER A 35 -17.42 21.47 8.06
CA SER A 35 -17.65 21.93 9.43
C SER A 35 -18.44 23.22 9.52
N ALA A 36 -18.44 24.06 8.48
CA ALA A 36 -19.27 25.26 8.40
C ALA A 36 -20.73 24.92 8.00
N GLY A 37 -21.01 23.70 7.61
CA GLY A 37 -22.33 23.27 7.12
C GLY A 37 -22.55 23.60 5.64
N ASP A 38 -21.46 23.94 4.91
CA ASP A 38 -21.56 24.25 3.48
C ASP A 38 -21.66 22.96 2.67
N SER A 39 -22.50 22.96 1.64
CA SER A 39 -22.66 21.84 0.69
C SER A 39 -21.87 22.05 -0.59
N ASP A 40 -20.62 22.51 -0.45
CA ASP A 40 -19.74 22.78 -1.60
C ASP A 40 -19.29 21.50 -2.32
N TYR A 41 -19.29 20.37 -1.60
CA TYR A 41 -18.82 19.08 -2.10
C TYR A 41 -19.85 17.99 -1.90
N ASP A 42 -20.21 17.28 -2.96
CA ASP A 42 -21.02 16.06 -2.90
C ASP A 42 -20.15 14.83 -2.60
N LEU A 43 -18.90 14.84 -3.10
CA LEU A 43 -17.93 13.77 -2.95
C LEU A 43 -16.54 14.34 -2.68
N VAL A 44 -15.76 13.70 -1.82
CA VAL A 44 -14.36 14.04 -1.54
C VAL A 44 -13.49 12.80 -1.71
N PHE A 45 -12.32 12.97 -2.34
CA PHE A 45 -11.39 11.88 -2.66
C PHE A 45 -10.04 12.06 -1.95
N PRO A 46 -9.98 11.98 -0.63
CA PRO A 46 -8.72 12.06 0.12
C PRO A 46 -7.94 10.75 0.01
N MET A 47 -6.67 10.79 0.39
CA MET A 47 -5.90 9.56 0.60
C MET A 47 -6.38 8.84 1.88
N VAL A 48 -6.14 7.53 1.98
CA VAL A 48 -6.64 6.68 3.08
C VAL A 48 -6.36 7.28 4.46
N ALA A 49 -5.11 7.67 4.73
CA ALA A 49 -4.73 8.21 6.03
C ALA A 49 -5.39 9.56 6.35
N ASP A 50 -5.60 10.41 5.33
CA ASP A 50 -6.35 11.66 5.49
C ASP A 50 -7.84 11.38 5.68
N ALA A 51 -8.41 10.44 4.91
CA ALA A 51 -9.82 10.01 5.04
C ALA A 51 -10.12 9.53 6.46
N PHE A 52 -9.28 8.64 6.99
CA PHE A 52 -9.43 8.15 8.36
C PHE A 52 -9.38 9.29 9.39
N SER A 53 -8.38 10.17 9.26
CA SER A 53 -8.25 11.34 10.15
C SER A 53 -9.45 12.28 10.09
N MET A 54 -9.97 12.53 8.89
CA MET A 54 -11.18 13.38 8.69
C MET A 54 -12.44 12.69 9.20
N SER A 55 -12.53 11.36 9.11
CA SER A 55 -13.63 10.58 9.68
C SER A 55 -13.71 10.71 11.20
N LEU A 56 -12.57 10.78 11.90
CA LEU A 56 -12.52 11.04 13.34
C LEU A 56 -13.12 12.40 13.74
N ASP A 57 -13.21 13.34 12.81
CA ASP A 57 -13.86 14.65 13.00
C ASP A 57 -15.34 14.65 12.61
N GLY A 58 -15.91 13.48 12.22
CA GLY A 58 -17.32 13.32 11.86
C GLY A 58 -17.70 14.02 10.55
N LEU A 59 -16.78 14.09 9.59
CA LEU A 59 -17.02 14.84 8.35
C LEU A 59 -17.73 14.03 7.27
N PHE A 60 -17.79 12.71 7.38
CA PHE A 60 -18.29 11.82 6.36
C PHE A 60 -19.41 10.91 6.86
N LEU A 61 -20.29 10.52 5.96
CA LEU A 61 -21.33 9.54 6.21
C LEU A 61 -20.75 8.13 6.30
N ASN A 62 -21.34 7.31 7.15
CA ASN A 62 -21.05 5.88 7.16
C ASN A 62 -21.44 5.27 5.81
N VAL A 63 -20.50 4.58 5.16
CA VAL A 63 -20.69 3.97 3.83
C VAL A 63 -21.89 3.01 3.80
N ASN A 64 -22.16 2.32 4.92
CA ASN A 64 -23.26 1.38 5.03
C ASN A 64 -24.64 2.07 4.97
N ASP A 65 -24.70 3.36 5.24
CA ASP A 65 -25.94 4.16 5.23
C ASP A 65 -26.14 4.92 3.90
N ILE A 66 -25.16 4.84 2.98
CA ILE A 66 -25.26 5.47 1.67
C ILE A 66 -26.06 4.56 0.73
N PRO A 67 -27.22 5.03 0.19
CA PRO A 67 -28.02 4.22 -0.72
C PRO A 67 -27.21 3.74 -1.94
N HIS A 68 -27.56 2.58 -2.46
CA HIS A 68 -26.98 1.97 -3.67
C HIS A 68 -25.52 1.49 -3.57
N ILE A 69 -24.84 1.70 -2.45
CA ILE A 69 -23.52 1.09 -2.23
C ILE A 69 -23.73 -0.30 -1.65
N ASP A 70 -23.31 -1.30 -2.40
CA ASP A 70 -23.23 -2.70 -1.99
C ASP A 70 -21.76 -3.12 -2.00
N ALA A 71 -21.16 -3.23 -0.82
CA ALA A 71 -19.74 -3.55 -0.65
C ALA A 71 -19.35 -4.96 -1.15
N GLU A 72 -20.35 -5.84 -1.38
CA GLU A 72 -20.12 -7.18 -1.97
C GLU A 72 -19.86 -7.14 -3.47
N MET A 73 -20.07 -6.01 -4.13
CA MET A 73 -19.85 -5.88 -5.56
C MET A 73 -18.37 -5.87 -5.91
N PRO A 74 -17.95 -6.54 -7.01
CA PRO A 74 -16.55 -6.81 -7.33
C PRO A 74 -15.71 -5.58 -7.70
N TRP A 75 -16.32 -4.43 -7.82
CA TRP A 75 -15.61 -3.16 -8.05
C TRP A 75 -15.21 -2.45 -6.77
N TRP A 76 -15.64 -2.93 -5.59
CA TRP A 76 -15.18 -2.45 -4.30
C TRP A 76 -14.11 -3.36 -3.69
N ARG A 77 -13.26 -2.82 -2.86
CA ARG A 77 -12.25 -3.58 -2.12
C ARG A 77 -12.81 -3.99 -0.77
N LYS A 78 -13.62 -5.06 -0.77
CA LYS A 78 -14.30 -5.55 0.44
C LYS A 78 -13.32 -5.87 1.57
N SER A 79 -12.21 -6.56 1.28
CA SER A 79 -11.19 -6.89 2.28
C SER A 79 -10.66 -5.65 3.00
N ILE A 80 -10.44 -4.56 2.26
CA ILE A 80 -10.00 -3.29 2.86
C ILE A 80 -11.09 -2.68 3.74
N LEU A 81 -12.36 -2.72 3.32
CA LEU A 81 -13.46 -2.22 4.14
C LEU A 81 -13.58 -3.00 5.45
N GLU A 82 -13.41 -4.33 5.39
CA GLU A 82 -13.38 -5.19 6.57
C GLU A 82 -12.17 -4.89 7.46
N ASP A 83 -10.99 -4.63 6.88
CA ASP A 83 -9.76 -4.31 7.62
C ASP A 83 -9.86 -2.98 8.38
N VAL A 84 -10.46 -1.94 7.78
CA VAL A 84 -10.49 -0.59 8.36
C VAL A 84 -11.77 -0.25 9.11
N SER A 85 -12.77 -1.14 9.14
CA SER A 85 -14.00 -0.92 9.91
C SER A 85 -13.71 -0.85 11.41
N ILE A 86 -14.55 -0.11 12.13
CA ILE A 86 -14.55 -0.07 13.59
C ILE A 86 -16.01 -0.14 14.04
N GLY A 87 -16.38 -1.23 14.72
CA GLY A 87 -17.75 -1.50 15.12
C GLY A 87 -18.71 -1.59 13.93
N GLY A 88 -18.26 -2.17 12.82
CA GLY A 88 -18.99 -2.29 11.57
C GLY A 88 -19.19 -0.98 10.80
N ARG A 89 -18.49 0.11 11.17
CA ARG A 89 -18.61 1.43 10.52
C ARG A 89 -17.44 1.73 9.64
N ASN A 90 -17.71 2.26 8.44
CA ASN A 90 -16.75 2.73 7.47
C ASN A 90 -17.15 4.11 6.94
N TYR A 91 -16.24 5.06 6.91
CA TYR A 91 -16.50 6.44 6.48
C TYR A 91 -15.85 6.79 5.14
N PHE A 92 -15.24 5.82 4.51
CA PHE A 92 -14.70 5.92 3.17
C PHE A 92 -14.75 4.56 2.46
N ILE A 93 -14.76 4.58 1.14
CA ILE A 93 -14.74 3.38 0.32
C ILE A 93 -13.61 3.43 -0.70
N ILE A 94 -13.06 2.27 -1.03
CA ILE A 94 -12.02 2.10 -2.05
C ILE A 94 -12.53 1.15 -3.12
N GLY A 95 -12.30 1.51 -4.38
CA GLY A 95 -12.75 0.69 -5.49
C GLY A 95 -12.12 1.10 -6.82
N ASP A 96 -12.59 0.45 -7.88
CA ASP A 96 -12.05 0.63 -9.23
C ASP A 96 -12.34 2.02 -9.84
N LEU A 97 -13.12 2.87 -9.16
CA LEU A 97 -13.32 4.24 -9.62
C LEU A 97 -12.05 5.08 -9.60
N ASN A 98 -11.08 4.74 -8.76
CA ASN A 98 -9.77 5.37 -8.65
C ASN A 98 -8.67 4.45 -9.15
N LEU A 99 -7.80 4.93 -10.05
CA LEU A 99 -6.64 4.15 -10.54
C LEU A 99 -5.65 3.83 -9.42
N SER A 100 -5.59 4.63 -8.37
CA SER A 100 -4.72 4.38 -7.23
C SER A 100 -5.02 3.04 -6.55
N SER A 101 -6.27 2.54 -6.60
CA SER A 101 -6.61 1.20 -6.11
C SER A 101 -5.89 0.05 -6.86
N LEU A 102 -5.31 0.37 -8.01
CA LEU A 102 -4.53 -0.56 -8.84
C LEU A 102 -3.03 -0.23 -8.81
N ASN A 103 -2.68 1.05 -8.72
CA ASN A 103 -1.29 1.53 -8.78
C ASN A 103 -0.54 1.38 -7.46
N ASP A 104 -1.24 1.55 -6.35
CA ASP A 104 -0.62 1.74 -5.04
C ASP A 104 -0.55 0.43 -4.24
N VAL A 105 -0.39 -0.68 -4.95
CA VAL A 105 -0.22 -2.03 -4.40
C VAL A 105 1.26 -2.40 -4.38
N GLY A 106 1.75 -2.85 -3.23
CA GLY A 106 3.15 -3.23 -3.02
C GLY A 106 3.53 -4.50 -3.78
N VAL A 107 4.71 -4.48 -4.43
CA VAL A 107 5.26 -5.59 -5.22
C VAL A 107 6.77 -5.68 -5.08
N VAL A 108 7.33 -6.81 -5.48
CA VAL A 108 8.77 -6.98 -5.66
C VAL A 108 9.06 -6.99 -7.16
N TYR A 109 9.94 -6.09 -7.59
CA TYR A 109 10.53 -6.11 -8.92
C TYR A 109 11.79 -6.97 -8.91
N PHE A 110 12.07 -7.66 -10.02
CA PHE A 110 13.36 -8.32 -10.18
C PHE A 110 13.95 -8.10 -11.57
N ASN A 111 15.27 -7.96 -11.61
CA ASN A 111 16.06 -7.80 -12.83
C ASN A 111 16.29 -9.18 -13.43
N LYS A 112 15.77 -9.42 -14.66
CA LYS A 112 15.84 -10.74 -15.31
C LYS A 112 17.23 -11.10 -15.79
N ASP A 113 17.99 -10.11 -16.23
CA ASP A 113 19.35 -10.35 -16.72
C ASP A 113 20.29 -10.73 -15.58
N LEU A 114 20.18 -10.04 -14.43
CA LEU A 114 20.91 -10.41 -13.23
C LEU A 114 20.49 -11.79 -12.70
N ALA A 115 19.20 -12.12 -12.73
CA ALA A 115 18.71 -13.44 -12.36
C ALA A 115 19.33 -14.52 -13.28
N ALA A 116 19.31 -14.31 -14.59
CA ALA A 116 19.89 -15.23 -15.56
C ALA A 116 21.40 -15.39 -15.37
N GLN A 117 22.15 -14.30 -15.17
CA GLN A 117 23.59 -14.32 -14.89
C GLN A 117 23.94 -15.12 -13.62
N ARG A 118 23.04 -15.16 -12.65
CA ARG A 118 23.20 -15.90 -11.39
C ARG A 118 22.59 -17.31 -11.43
N ASN A 119 22.09 -17.75 -12.60
CA ASN A 119 21.40 -19.03 -12.80
C ASN A 119 20.14 -19.18 -11.91
N ILE A 120 19.47 -18.09 -11.60
CA ILE A 120 18.20 -18.07 -10.88
C ILE A 120 17.09 -18.10 -11.93
N THR A 121 16.54 -19.28 -12.19
CA THR A 121 15.58 -19.50 -13.29
C THR A 121 14.18 -19.91 -12.79
N ASP A 122 14.02 -20.12 -11.49
CA ASP A 122 12.84 -20.73 -10.87
C ASP A 122 11.99 -19.75 -10.05
N ILE A 123 12.20 -18.43 -10.19
CA ILE A 123 11.53 -17.42 -9.34
C ILE A 123 10.02 -17.50 -9.49
N TYR A 124 9.49 -17.52 -10.73
CA TYR A 124 8.06 -17.60 -10.98
C TYR A 124 7.45 -18.93 -10.55
N ASP A 125 8.18 -20.04 -10.75
CA ASP A 125 7.74 -21.35 -10.31
C ASP A 125 7.71 -21.45 -8.78
N THR A 126 8.63 -20.81 -8.10
CA THR A 126 8.66 -20.67 -6.64
C THR A 126 7.39 -19.95 -6.14
N VAL A 127 6.97 -18.87 -6.82
CA VAL A 127 5.72 -18.17 -6.50
C VAL A 127 4.51 -19.09 -6.74
N ARG A 128 4.40 -19.72 -7.92
CA ARG A 128 3.27 -20.62 -8.26
C ARG A 128 3.17 -21.82 -7.32
N ALA A 129 4.30 -22.31 -6.84
CA ALA A 129 4.36 -23.40 -5.87
C ALA A 129 4.00 -22.96 -4.44
N GLY A 130 3.70 -21.68 -4.20
CA GLY A 130 3.42 -21.14 -2.88
C GLY A 130 4.64 -21.08 -1.94
N LYS A 131 5.85 -21.15 -2.49
CA LYS A 131 7.13 -21.21 -1.73
C LYS A 131 7.91 -19.91 -1.75
N TRP A 132 7.34 -18.83 -2.27
CA TRP A 132 7.92 -17.50 -2.23
C TRP A 132 7.69 -16.90 -0.85
N THR A 133 8.62 -17.15 0.05
CA THR A 133 8.62 -16.71 1.46
C THR A 133 9.74 -15.70 1.71
N ILE A 134 9.71 -14.99 2.86
CA ILE A 134 10.80 -14.07 3.25
C ILE A 134 12.14 -14.80 3.29
N ASP A 135 12.16 -16.04 3.79
CA ASP A 135 13.40 -16.81 3.85
C ASP A 135 13.91 -17.15 2.44
N ARG A 136 13.02 -17.58 1.53
CA ARG A 136 13.38 -17.87 0.14
C ARG A 136 13.81 -16.61 -0.61
N PHE A 137 13.13 -15.49 -0.37
CA PHE A 137 13.53 -14.19 -0.90
C PHE A 137 14.95 -13.80 -0.45
N SER A 138 15.22 -13.95 0.85
CA SER A 138 16.57 -13.72 1.40
C SER A 138 17.63 -14.62 0.76
N GLU A 139 17.30 -15.90 0.51
CA GLU A 139 18.22 -16.83 -0.18
C GLU A 139 18.57 -16.36 -1.60
N TYR A 140 17.59 -15.92 -2.39
CA TYR A 140 17.84 -15.37 -3.73
C TYR A 140 18.70 -14.09 -3.71
N CYS A 141 18.58 -13.28 -2.65
CA CYS A 141 19.41 -12.07 -2.51
C CYS A 141 20.89 -12.41 -2.23
N LYS A 142 21.18 -13.57 -1.61
CA LYS A 142 22.55 -13.96 -1.24
C LYS A 142 23.42 -14.25 -2.49
N GLY A 143 24.69 -13.90 -2.39
CA GLY A 143 25.65 -14.17 -3.45
C GLY A 143 25.53 -13.26 -4.68
N VAL A 144 24.64 -12.27 -4.67
CA VAL A 144 24.55 -11.23 -5.71
C VAL A 144 25.47 -10.06 -5.43
N THR A 145 25.59 -9.68 -4.16
CA THR A 145 26.40 -8.52 -3.73
C THR A 145 27.84 -8.65 -4.18
N SER A 146 28.35 -7.59 -4.81
CA SER A 146 29.73 -7.50 -5.26
C SER A 146 30.20 -6.05 -5.26
N ASP A 147 31.44 -5.85 -4.85
CA ASP A 147 32.16 -4.60 -5.01
C ASP A 147 32.51 -4.43 -6.49
N VAL A 148 31.84 -3.49 -7.17
CA VAL A 148 31.94 -3.31 -8.63
C VAL A 148 33.06 -2.32 -9.00
N ASN A 149 33.35 -1.37 -8.09
CA ASN A 149 34.36 -0.33 -8.31
C ASN A 149 35.75 -0.72 -7.74
N GLY A 150 35.84 -1.78 -6.93
CA GLY A 150 37.09 -2.31 -6.37
C GLY A 150 37.67 -1.50 -5.22
N ASP A 151 36.86 -0.67 -4.56
CA ASP A 151 37.28 0.21 -3.46
C ASP A 151 37.23 -0.47 -2.08
N THR A 152 36.70 -1.68 -2.00
CA THR A 152 36.51 -2.50 -0.79
C THR A 152 35.44 -1.97 0.18
N VAL A 153 34.62 -0.97 -0.21
CA VAL A 153 33.57 -0.35 0.60
C VAL A 153 32.22 -0.59 -0.05
N LEU A 154 31.40 -1.49 0.49
CA LEU A 154 30.07 -1.74 -0.03
C LEU A 154 29.12 -0.56 0.25
N ASN A 155 28.70 0.11 -0.82
CA ASN A 155 27.83 1.29 -0.80
C ASN A 155 26.91 1.37 -2.03
N GLY A 156 26.30 2.54 -2.30
CA GLY A 156 25.36 2.71 -3.41
C GLY A 156 25.96 2.59 -4.82
N ASP A 157 27.28 2.52 -4.96
CA ASP A 157 27.96 2.33 -6.25
C ASP A 157 28.15 0.85 -6.60
N ASP A 158 27.79 -0.05 -5.68
CA ASP A 158 27.98 -1.49 -5.80
C ASP A 158 26.70 -2.26 -6.12
N MET A 159 26.85 -3.56 -6.36
CA MET A 159 25.72 -4.46 -6.65
C MET A 159 25.22 -5.15 -5.39
N PHE A 160 23.88 -5.25 -5.27
CA PHE A 160 23.21 -5.93 -4.15
C PHE A 160 22.11 -6.87 -4.61
N GLY A 161 21.76 -7.83 -3.75
CA GLY A 161 20.61 -8.71 -3.97
C GLY A 161 19.29 -7.94 -3.85
N LEU A 162 19.19 -7.02 -2.89
CA LEU A 162 18.02 -6.19 -2.66
C LEU A 162 18.42 -4.74 -2.47
N THR A 163 17.75 -3.83 -3.20
CA THR A 163 17.73 -2.40 -2.88
C THR A 163 16.36 -1.98 -2.38
N CYS A 164 16.30 -1.22 -1.32
CA CYS A 164 15.05 -0.75 -0.74
C CYS A 164 15.25 0.47 0.16
N ASN A 165 14.16 1.16 0.47
CA ASN A 165 14.12 2.19 1.50
C ASN A 165 13.41 1.68 2.77
N ALA A 166 13.44 2.44 3.86
CA ALA A 166 12.91 1.98 5.14
C ALA A 166 11.39 1.81 5.17
N PHE A 167 10.63 2.31 4.19
CA PHE A 167 9.19 2.05 4.08
C PHE A 167 8.87 0.63 3.63
N CYS A 168 9.84 -0.09 3.05
CA CYS A 168 9.64 -1.47 2.59
C CYS A 168 9.25 -2.46 3.71
N TRP A 169 9.43 -2.08 4.98
CA TRP A 169 8.93 -2.89 6.09
C TRP A 169 7.41 -3.07 6.03
N GLN A 170 6.66 -2.07 5.56
CA GLN A 170 5.20 -2.09 5.50
C GLN A 170 4.68 -3.17 4.53
N PRO A 171 5.04 -3.16 3.23
CA PRO A 171 4.61 -4.21 2.31
C PRO A 171 5.16 -5.59 2.67
N LEU A 172 6.39 -5.68 3.19
CA LEU A 172 6.93 -6.95 3.68
C LEU A 172 6.11 -7.50 4.85
N PHE A 173 5.70 -6.65 5.79
CA PHE A 173 4.87 -7.05 6.92
C PHE A 173 3.48 -7.52 6.47
N ALA A 174 2.79 -6.73 5.64
CA ALA A 174 1.48 -7.09 5.13
C ALA A 174 1.50 -8.36 4.27
N GLY A 175 2.58 -8.60 3.51
CA GLY A 175 2.79 -9.85 2.74
C GLY A 175 2.76 -11.12 3.60
N THR A 176 3.02 -10.99 4.92
CA THR A 176 2.98 -12.11 5.86
C THR A 176 1.59 -12.41 6.41
N ASP A 177 0.55 -11.76 5.91
CA ASP A 177 -0.83 -11.86 6.42
C ASP A 177 -0.91 -11.60 7.94
N SER A 178 -0.14 -10.63 8.41
CA SER A 178 -0.09 -10.24 9.81
C SER A 178 -0.65 -8.82 9.97
N LEU A 179 -1.33 -8.56 11.08
CA LEU A 179 -1.89 -7.27 11.43
C LEU A 179 -1.29 -6.77 12.75
N ILE A 180 -0.93 -5.49 12.79
CA ILE A 180 -0.44 -4.84 14.02
C ILE A 180 -1.61 -4.42 14.90
N ILE A 181 -2.71 -3.98 14.28
CA ILE A 181 -3.98 -3.73 14.93
C ILE A 181 -4.94 -4.82 14.46
N GLU A 182 -5.28 -5.70 15.38
CA GLU A 182 -6.29 -6.73 15.19
C GLU A 182 -7.63 -6.27 15.75
N LYS A 183 -8.70 -7.03 15.52
CA LYS A 183 -10.04 -6.73 15.99
C LYS A 183 -10.65 -7.89 16.75
N ASP A 184 -11.45 -7.56 17.74
CA ASP A 184 -12.24 -8.55 18.46
C ASP A 184 -13.54 -8.93 17.71
N LYS A 185 -14.33 -9.82 18.31
CA LYS A 185 -15.61 -10.28 17.74
C LYS A 185 -16.67 -9.17 17.52
N ASP A 186 -16.51 -8.04 18.16
CA ASP A 186 -17.39 -6.88 18.07
C ASP A 186 -16.81 -5.80 17.13
N ASP A 187 -15.80 -6.17 16.32
CA ASP A 187 -15.05 -5.31 15.39
C ASP A 187 -14.35 -4.13 16.10
N LYS A 188 -13.98 -4.31 17.37
CA LYS A 188 -13.24 -3.32 18.14
C LYS A 188 -11.73 -3.56 17.97
N PRO A 189 -10.96 -2.53 17.54
CA PRO A 189 -9.52 -2.67 17.34
C PRO A 189 -8.76 -2.82 18.66
N TYR A 190 -7.71 -3.63 18.65
CA TYR A 190 -6.75 -3.76 19.74
C TYR A 190 -5.32 -3.93 19.21
N LEU A 191 -4.33 -3.56 20.03
CA LEU A 191 -2.93 -3.61 19.64
C LEU A 191 -2.36 -5.04 19.75
N ALA A 192 -1.99 -5.66 18.63
CA ALA A 192 -1.30 -6.93 18.55
C ALA A 192 0.21 -6.81 18.23
N TRP A 193 0.77 -5.61 18.25
CA TRP A 193 2.15 -5.31 17.83
C TRP A 193 3.20 -6.17 18.53
N GLY A 194 3.05 -6.43 19.82
CA GLY A 194 3.96 -7.25 20.61
C GLY A 194 3.61 -8.75 20.67
N SER A 195 2.68 -9.25 19.84
CA SER A 195 2.37 -10.67 19.78
C SER A 195 3.57 -11.49 19.33
N GLU A 196 3.62 -12.78 19.71
CA GLU A 196 4.71 -13.69 19.30
C GLU A 196 4.88 -13.73 17.79
N ARG A 197 3.75 -13.81 17.06
CA ARG A 197 3.73 -13.79 15.58
C ARG A 197 4.34 -12.51 15.04
N ASN A 198 3.86 -11.34 15.46
CA ASN A 198 4.34 -10.06 14.97
C ASN A 198 5.81 -9.82 15.30
N MET A 199 6.26 -10.23 16.48
CA MET A 199 7.66 -10.17 16.85
C MET A 199 8.55 -11.03 15.95
N ALA A 200 8.11 -12.26 15.63
CA ALA A 200 8.83 -13.15 14.72
C ALA A 200 8.89 -12.58 13.29
N VAL A 201 7.77 -12.06 12.78
CA VAL A 201 7.70 -11.40 11.46
C VAL A 201 8.63 -10.20 11.39
N MET A 202 8.55 -9.29 12.36
CA MET A 202 9.39 -8.08 12.41
C MET A 202 10.87 -8.44 12.53
N GLY A 203 11.20 -9.48 13.30
CA GLY A 203 12.57 -10.00 13.41
C GLY A 203 13.13 -10.45 12.06
N LYS A 204 12.34 -11.20 11.27
CA LYS A 204 12.74 -11.60 9.91
C LYS A 204 12.91 -10.41 8.98
N ILE A 205 11.98 -9.45 9.00
CA ILE A 205 12.03 -8.25 8.14
C ILE A 205 13.25 -7.40 8.48
N ILE A 206 13.45 -7.07 9.77
CA ILE A 206 14.61 -6.28 10.19
C ILE A 206 15.93 -7.02 9.86
N GLY A 207 15.94 -8.34 10.02
CA GLY A 207 17.09 -9.18 9.62
C GLY A 207 17.40 -9.07 8.13
N LEU A 208 16.39 -9.20 7.26
CA LEU A 208 16.54 -9.04 5.81
C LEU A 208 17.03 -7.64 5.43
N LEU A 209 16.40 -6.59 5.97
CA LEU A 209 16.73 -5.20 5.65
C LEU A 209 18.13 -4.79 6.12
N ASN A 210 18.70 -5.48 7.10
CA ASN A 210 20.01 -5.20 7.67
C ASN A 210 21.10 -6.22 7.32
N ASP A 211 20.80 -7.22 6.50
CA ASP A 211 21.81 -8.14 5.98
C ASP A 211 22.65 -7.46 4.91
N ARG A 212 23.71 -6.76 5.33
CA ARG A 212 24.66 -6.04 4.45
C ARG A 212 25.34 -6.93 3.43
N SER A 213 25.31 -8.24 3.58
CA SER A 213 25.85 -9.19 2.60
C SER A 213 24.93 -9.39 1.40
N SER A 214 23.68 -8.91 1.47
CA SER A 214 22.68 -9.12 0.42
C SER A 214 21.78 -7.90 0.16
N THR A 215 21.64 -6.97 1.11
CA THR A 215 20.70 -5.86 1.05
C THR A 215 21.37 -4.51 1.27
N ILE A 216 20.99 -3.53 0.46
CA ILE A 216 21.25 -2.12 0.73
C ILE A 216 19.96 -1.40 1.13
N LEU A 217 19.88 -1.03 2.40
CA LEU A 217 18.85 -0.13 2.90
C LEU A 217 19.34 1.31 2.72
N VAL A 218 18.90 1.97 1.65
CA VAL A 218 19.45 3.26 1.20
C VAL A 218 19.43 4.36 2.28
N ASN A 219 18.47 4.30 3.21
CA ASN A 219 18.41 5.26 4.34
C ASN A 219 19.58 5.18 5.32
N GLN A 220 20.42 4.15 5.24
CA GLN A 220 21.63 4.03 6.07
C GLN A 220 22.85 4.72 5.44
N PHE A 221 22.69 5.30 4.25
CA PHE A 221 23.73 5.95 3.47
C PHE A 221 23.32 7.40 3.17
N PRO A 222 23.76 8.38 4.00
CA PRO A 222 23.37 9.78 3.82
C PRO A 222 23.73 10.36 2.45
N GLU A 223 24.80 9.87 1.83
CA GLU A 223 25.25 10.26 0.50
C GLU A 223 24.30 9.85 -0.63
N LEU A 224 23.41 8.91 -0.39
CA LEU A 224 22.39 8.49 -1.35
C LEU A 224 21.12 9.34 -1.29
N GLU A 225 20.97 10.20 -0.26
CA GLU A 225 19.86 11.12 -0.18
C GLU A 225 20.05 12.26 -1.18
N ASP A 226 19.35 12.22 -2.28
CA ASP A 226 19.36 13.26 -3.31
C ASP A 226 18.08 14.13 -3.26
N ALA A 227 17.96 15.06 -4.21
CA ALA A 227 16.82 15.98 -4.30
C ALA A 227 15.45 15.28 -4.48
N GLY A 228 15.43 14.00 -4.84
CA GLY A 228 14.22 13.17 -4.96
C GLY A 228 13.96 12.28 -3.74
N GLY A 229 14.84 12.34 -2.74
CA GLY A 229 14.76 11.55 -1.52
C GLY A 229 15.21 10.09 -1.70
N TRP A 230 15.08 9.33 -0.62
CA TRP A 230 15.56 7.94 -0.52
C TRP A 230 14.94 6.98 -1.56
N GLY A 231 13.68 7.22 -1.99
CA GLY A 231 13.03 6.41 -3.02
C GLY A 231 13.78 6.47 -4.34
N ASN A 232 14.30 7.64 -4.72
CA ASN A 232 15.06 7.81 -5.96
C ASN A 232 16.38 7.06 -5.96
N ALA A 233 17.04 6.92 -4.81
CA ALA A 233 18.28 6.14 -4.73
C ALA A 233 18.03 4.66 -5.02
N SER A 234 16.99 4.07 -4.44
CA SER A 234 16.68 2.64 -4.66
C SER A 234 16.27 2.35 -6.11
N ILE A 235 15.42 3.18 -6.72
CA ILE A 235 15.05 3.00 -8.13
C ILE A 235 16.25 3.19 -9.06
N ARG A 236 17.10 4.18 -8.79
CA ARG A 236 18.32 4.41 -9.59
C ARG A 236 19.25 3.18 -9.58
N MET A 237 19.50 2.58 -8.42
CA MET A 237 20.28 1.36 -8.33
C MET A 237 19.66 0.21 -9.13
N PHE A 238 18.34 0.07 -9.12
CA PHE A 238 17.65 -0.96 -9.87
C PHE A 238 17.74 -0.70 -11.38
N THR A 239 17.50 0.54 -11.83
CA THR A 239 17.55 0.92 -13.25
C THR A 239 18.97 0.88 -13.86
N GLU A 240 19.98 0.98 -13.03
CA GLU A 240 21.40 0.86 -13.40
C GLU A 240 21.94 -0.56 -13.26
N ASP A 241 21.07 -1.56 -13.17
CA ASP A 241 21.42 -3.00 -13.04
C ASP A 241 22.31 -3.32 -11.81
N ARG A 242 22.18 -2.54 -10.73
CA ARG A 242 22.94 -2.70 -9.49
C ARG A 242 22.15 -3.37 -8.37
N ALA A 243 20.95 -3.87 -8.67
CA ALA A 243 20.18 -4.67 -7.72
C ALA A 243 19.39 -5.76 -8.43
N LEU A 244 19.39 -6.99 -7.85
CA LEU A 244 18.57 -8.08 -8.35
C LEU A 244 17.08 -7.82 -8.07
N PHE A 245 16.77 -7.34 -6.86
CA PHE A 245 15.39 -7.04 -6.44
C PHE A 245 15.23 -5.59 -5.98
N TRP A 246 14.02 -5.07 -6.20
CA TRP A 246 13.57 -3.77 -5.71
C TRP A 246 12.13 -3.88 -5.21
N ILE A 247 11.85 -3.38 -4.01
CA ILE A 247 10.50 -3.36 -3.44
C ILE A 247 9.90 -1.96 -3.64
N GLU A 248 8.73 -1.91 -4.30
CA GLU A 248 8.00 -0.67 -4.53
C GLU A 248 6.51 -0.98 -4.81
N ILE A 249 5.70 0.02 -5.08
CA ILE A 249 4.33 -0.14 -5.56
C ILE A 249 4.30 -0.36 -7.08
N ILE A 250 3.19 -0.89 -7.59
CA ILE A 250 3.02 -1.15 -9.04
C ILE A 250 3.26 0.09 -9.92
N TYR A 251 3.01 1.29 -9.39
CA TYR A 251 3.30 2.54 -10.11
C TYR A 251 4.76 2.65 -10.59
N GLY A 252 5.69 1.99 -9.92
CA GLY A 252 7.10 1.89 -10.32
C GLY A 252 7.31 1.41 -11.76
N VAL A 253 6.40 0.60 -12.30
CA VAL A 253 6.40 0.18 -13.72
C VAL A 253 6.52 1.37 -14.67
N LEU A 254 5.86 2.49 -14.37
CA LEU A 254 5.91 3.68 -15.22
C LEU A 254 7.26 4.40 -15.14
N GLN A 255 7.97 4.23 -14.04
CA GLN A 255 9.31 4.78 -13.83
C GLN A 255 10.39 3.93 -14.52
N LEU A 256 10.13 2.62 -14.70
CA LEU A 256 11.04 1.67 -15.34
C LEU A 256 10.86 1.57 -16.86
N ARG A 257 9.97 2.37 -17.45
CA ARG A 257 9.63 2.28 -18.90
C ARG A 257 10.83 2.45 -19.84
N ASP A 258 11.81 3.25 -19.42
CA ASP A 258 13.00 3.61 -20.20
C ASP A 258 14.21 2.74 -19.79
N MET A 259 14.04 1.74 -18.92
CA MET A 259 15.07 0.76 -18.55
C MET A 259 15.32 -0.19 -19.73
N ASP A 260 16.59 -0.39 -20.08
CA ASP A 260 16.97 -1.28 -21.20
C ASP A 260 16.78 -2.76 -20.83
N THR A 261 17.12 -3.11 -19.59
CA THR A 261 17.02 -4.47 -19.05
C THR A 261 15.57 -4.87 -18.76
N ASP A 262 15.23 -6.12 -19.06
CA ASP A 262 13.92 -6.67 -18.75
C ASP A 262 13.79 -6.96 -17.25
N PHE A 263 12.61 -6.63 -16.72
CA PHE A 263 12.26 -6.90 -15.32
C PHE A 263 10.98 -7.73 -15.22
N GLY A 264 10.77 -8.34 -14.06
CA GLY A 264 9.55 -9.04 -13.71
C GLY A 264 8.93 -8.51 -12.45
N LEU A 265 7.64 -8.84 -12.23
CA LEU A 265 6.86 -8.52 -11.05
C LEU A 265 6.57 -9.79 -10.24
N LEU A 266 6.64 -9.68 -8.93
CA LEU A 266 6.32 -10.75 -7.99
C LEU A 266 5.41 -10.18 -6.88
N PRO A 267 4.54 -11.01 -6.27
CA PRO A 267 3.82 -10.63 -5.07
C PRO A 267 4.80 -10.40 -3.91
N MET A 268 4.34 -9.78 -2.84
CA MET A 268 5.08 -9.74 -1.58
C MET A 268 5.29 -11.17 -1.07
N PRO A 269 6.47 -11.46 -0.46
CA PRO A 269 6.74 -12.81 0.03
C PRO A 269 5.89 -13.14 1.26
N LYS A 270 5.46 -14.39 1.36
CA LYS A 270 4.78 -14.95 2.53
C LYS A 270 5.75 -15.05 3.72
N TYR A 271 5.20 -15.19 4.92
CA TYR A 271 6.02 -15.46 6.10
C TYR A 271 6.74 -16.80 6.02
N ASP A 272 5.98 -17.89 5.72
CA ASP A 272 6.45 -19.26 5.57
C ASP A 272 5.50 -20.07 4.67
N ASP A 273 5.81 -21.35 4.51
CA ASP A 273 5.02 -22.26 3.64
C ASP A 273 3.63 -22.60 4.22
N SER A 274 3.36 -22.33 5.50
CA SER A 274 2.06 -22.59 6.14
C SER A 274 1.02 -21.52 5.82
N GLN A 275 1.45 -20.32 5.43
CA GLN A 275 0.56 -19.28 4.94
C GLN A 275 -0.06 -19.71 3.60
N ALA A 276 -1.39 -19.79 3.54
CA ALA A 276 -2.10 -20.32 2.38
C ALA A 276 -1.91 -19.43 1.14
N GLU A 277 -2.29 -18.15 1.26
CA GLU A 277 -2.39 -17.22 0.15
C GLU A 277 -1.31 -16.14 0.22
N TYR A 278 -1.02 -15.51 -0.92
CA TYR A 278 -0.23 -14.28 -0.97
C TYR A 278 -1.11 -13.09 -0.65
N THR A 279 -0.58 -12.20 0.17
CA THR A 279 -1.25 -10.97 0.57
C THR A 279 -0.49 -9.76 0.05
N SER A 280 -1.20 -8.79 -0.47
CA SER A 280 -0.65 -7.54 -0.97
C SER A 280 -1.00 -6.38 -0.06
N TYR A 281 -0.13 -5.40 -0.02
CA TYR A 281 -0.27 -4.17 0.76
C TYR A 281 -0.79 -3.02 -0.10
N MET A 282 -1.78 -2.27 0.40
CA MET A 282 -2.17 -1.00 -0.21
C MET A 282 -1.51 0.17 0.49
N HIS A 283 -0.79 1.00 -0.26
CA HIS A 283 -0.05 2.14 0.29
C HIS A 283 -0.99 3.29 0.67
N THR A 284 -1.17 3.54 1.96
CA THR A 284 -2.20 4.45 2.51
C THR A 284 -1.96 5.94 2.25
N SER A 285 -0.72 6.33 1.99
CA SER A 285 -0.38 7.73 1.71
C SER A 285 -0.52 8.12 0.24
N ASN A 286 -0.78 7.17 -0.65
CA ASN A 286 -0.98 7.40 -2.08
C ASN A 286 -2.36 6.94 -2.55
N ALA A 287 -2.89 5.84 -1.99
CA ALA A 287 -4.19 5.31 -2.39
C ALA A 287 -5.31 6.29 -2.02
N SER A 288 -6.10 6.66 -3.03
CA SER A 288 -7.23 7.55 -2.90
C SER A 288 -8.48 6.77 -2.52
N THR A 289 -9.26 7.34 -1.62
CA THR A 289 -10.57 6.84 -1.19
C THR A 289 -11.69 7.62 -1.86
N CYS A 290 -12.93 7.28 -1.54
CA CYS A 290 -14.09 8.12 -1.79
C CYS A 290 -14.89 8.26 -0.50
N CYS A 291 -15.26 9.49 -0.16
CA CYS A 291 -16.05 9.86 1.00
C CYS A 291 -17.25 10.69 0.57
N VAL A 292 -18.39 10.50 1.24
CA VAL A 292 -19.57 11.35 1.10
C VAL A 292 -19.66 12.27 2.32
N PRO A 293 -19.55 13.59 2.15
CA PRO A 293 -19.69 14.54 3.25
C PRO A 293 -21.05 14.46 3.95
N VAL A 294 -21.09 14.71 5.26
CA VAL A 294 -22.37 14.84 6.00
C VAL A 294 -23.22 15.99 5.51
N THR A 295 -22.63 16.95 4.78
CA THR A 295 -23.32 18.10 4.18
C THR A 295 -23.74 17.86 2.73
N SER A 296 -23.57 16.64 2.18
CA SER A 296 -24.01 16.29 0.83
C SER A 296 -25.53 16.48 0.69
N GLY A 297 -25.95 17.23 -0.33
CA GLY A 297 -27.35 17.61 -0.51
C GLY A 297 -28.25 16.46 -0.97
N ASP A 298 -27.71 15.47 -1.68
CA ASP A 298 -28.45 14.32 -2.24
C ASP A 298 -27.62 13.04 -2.14
N THR A 299 -27.79 12.34 -1.04
CA THR A 299 -27.05 11.09 -0.77
C THR A 299 -27.50 9.92 -1.64
N ASP A 300 -28.76 9.91 -2.11
CA ASP A 300 -29.26 8.91 -3.06
C ASP A 300 -28.55 9.05 -4.41
N LEU A 301 -28.46 10.28 -4.92
CA LEU A 301 -27.75 10.57 -6.17
C LEU A 301 -26.23 10.29 -6.03
N ALA A 302 -25.62 10.69 -4.90
CA ALA A 302 -24.22 10.43 -4.62
C ALA A 302 -23.89 8.92 -4.67
N GLY A 303 -24.70 8.10 -4.00
CA GLY A 303 -24.51 6.63 -4.01
C GLY A 303 -24.71 6.00 -5.40
N ARG A 304 -25.69 6.48 -6.18
CA ARG A 304 -25.88 6.04 -7.58
C ARG A 304 -24.66 6.37 -8.46
N ILE A 305 -24.19 7.61 -8.38
CA ILE A 305 -23.03 8.07 -9.15
C ILE A 305 -21.80 7.27 -8.79
N LEU A 306 -21.51 7.06 -7.51
CA LEU A 306 -20.38 6.28 -7.04
C LEU A 306 -20.41 4.85 -7.56
N THR A 307 -21.56 4.19 -7.43
CA THR A 307 -21.75 2.81 -7.89
C THR A 307 -21.58 2.68 -9.40
N ASP A 308 -22.20 3.57 -10.18
CA ASP A 308 -22.06 3.56 -11.62
C ASP A 308 -20.64 3.88 -12.09
N MET A 309 -19.96 4.85 -11.46
CA MET A 309 -18.57 5.18 -11.76
C MET A 309 -17.65 3.99 -11.45
N ALA A 310 -17.84 3.32 -10.33
CA ALA A 310 -17.06 2.15 -9.94
C ALA A 310 -17.33 0.97 -10.90
N TYR A 311 -18.59 0.67 -11.19
CA TYR A 311 -18.99 -0.36 -12.17
C TYR A 311 -18.40 -0.10 -13.56
N MET A 312 -18.53 1.11 -14.09
CA MET A 312 -18.00 1.47 -15.40
C MET A 312 -16.47 1.37 -15.43
N SER A 313 -15.81 1.76 -14.35
CA SER A 313 -14.35 1.62 -14.24
C SER A 313 -13.92 0.16 -14.19
N TYR A 314 -14.63 -0.67 -13.42
CA TYR A 314 -14.43 -2.13 -13.38
C TYR A 314 -14.53 -2.76 -14.78
N LYS A 315 -15.53 -2.34 -15.59
CA LYS A 315 -15.77 -2.88 -16.93
C LYS A 315 -14.82 -2.34 -18.01
N THR A 316 -14.28 -1.14 -17.86
CA THR A 316 -13.56 -0.47 -18.96
C THR A 316 -12.17 -0.01 -18.58
N ILE A 317 -12.00 0.69 -17.43
CA ILE A 317 -10.73 1.29 -17.04
C ILE A 317 -9.77 0.23 -16.49
N ARG A 318 -10.26 -0.61 -15.57
CA ARG A 318 -9.45 -1.68 -14.97
C ARG A 318 -8.90 -2.65 -16.03
N PRO A 319 -9.69 -3.22 -16.97
CA PRO A 319 -9.15 -4.08 -18.02
C PRO A 319 -8.17 -3.33 -18.94
N ALA A 320 -8.48 -2.08 -19.32
CA ALA A 320 -7.59 -1.30 -20.18
C ALA A 320 -6.25 -0.98 -19.47
N TYR A 321 -6.28 -0.66 -18.18
CA TYR A 321 -5.09 -0.43 -17.39
C TYR A 321 -4.26 -1.72 -17.26
N TYR A 322 -4.91 -2.81 -16.91
CA TYR A 322 -4.28 -4.11 -16.76
C TYR A 322 -3.62 -4.60 -18.05
N GLU A 323 -4.37 -4.61 -19.16
CA GLU A 323 -3.87 -5.12 -20.44
C GLU A 323 -2.86 -4.18 -21.12
N LYS A 324 -3.13 -2.86 -21.14
CA LYS A 324 -2.30 -1.92 -21.90
C LYS A 324 -1.12 -1.38 -21.11
N THR A 325 -1.29 -1.17 -19.80
CA THR A 325 -0.25 -0.54 -18.99
C THR A 325 0.60 -1.58 -18.28
N LEU A 326 -0.04 -2.52 -17.61
CA LEU A 326 0.70 -3.51 -16.84
C LEU A 326 1.23 -4.65 -17.72
N LYS A 327 0.38 -5.35 -18.46
CA LYS A 327 0.85 -6.41 -19.36
C LYS A 327 1.64 -5.89 -20.57
N GLY A 328 1.28 -4.75 -21.13
CA GLY A 328 1.93 -4.22 -22.33
C GLY A 328 3.23 -3.47 -22.10
N LYS A 329 3.44 -2.89 -20.91
CA LYS A 329 4.63 -2.08 -20.58
C LYS A 329 5.49 -2.68 -19.47
N ALA A 330 4.85 -3.37 -18.51
CA ALA A 330 5.52 -3.94 -17.36
C ALA A 330 5.92 -5.39 -17.55
N SER A 331 5.18 -6.14 -18.35
CA SER A 331 5.56 -7.50 -18.64
C SER A 331 5.97 -7.60 -20.11
N ARG A 332 7.25 -7.54 -20.33
CA ARG A 332 7.83 -8.02 -21.57
C ARG A 332 7.75 -9.55 -21.66
N ASP A 333 7.00 -10.20 -20.73
CA ASP A 333 6.74 -11.64 -20.72
C ASP A 333 5.33 -11.99 -20.25
N GLU A 334 4.82 -13.17 -20.65
CA GLU A 334 3.51 -13.70 -20.26
C GLU A 334 3.47 -14.09 -18.77
N GLU A 335 4.61 -14.38 -18.15
CA GLU A 335 4.75 -14.85 -16.78
C GLU A 335 4.34 -13.78 -15.76
N SER A 336 4.74 -12.53 -15.97
CA SER A 336 4.36 -11.40 -15.13
C SER A 336 2.84 -11.16 -15.12
N GLY A 337 2.14 -11.55 -16.19
CA GLY A 337 0.67 -11.50 -16.23
C GLY A 337 0.03 -12.36 -15.14
N GLY A 338 0.50 -13.60 -14.98
CA GLY A 338 0.02 -14.49 -13.91
C GLY A 338 0.38 -13.99 -12.50
N MET A 339 1.50 -13.28 -12.35
CA MET A 339 1.87 -12.68 -11.06
C MET A 339 0.93 -11.53 -10.67
N LEU A 340 0.48 -10.73 -11.63
CA LEU A 340 -0.48 -9.66 -11.36
C LEU A 340 -1.83 -10.22 -10.86
N ASP A 341 -2.27 -11.38 -11.36
CA ASP A 341 -3.48 -12.04 -10.85
C ASP A 341 -3.32 -12.41 -9.37
N ILE A 342 -2.15 -12.93 -8.97
CA ILE A 342 -1.82 -13.25 -7.58
C ILE A 342 -1.75 -11.96 -6.74
N ILE A 343 -1.08 -10.91 -7.23
CA ILE A 343 -0.92 -9.64 -6.52
C ILE A 343 -2.28 -8.99 -6.21
N TYR A 344 -3.23 -9.07 -7.14
CA TYR A 344 -4.55 -8.46 -6.97
C TYR A 344 -5.59 -9.37 -6.30
N SER A 345 -5.25 -10.64 -6.01
CA SER A 345 -6.19 -11.59 -5.40
C SER A 345 -6.61 -11.21 -3.99
N ASP A 346 -5.67 -10.74 -3.18
CA ASP A 346 -5.93 -10.32 -1.79
C ASP A 346 -5.11 -9.07 -1.44
N ILE A 347 -5.80 -7.93 -1.38
CA ILE A 347 -5.20 -6.64 -1.02
C ILE A 347 -5.71 -6.25 0.36
N ARG A 348 -4.77 -6.06 1.30
CA ARG A 348 -5.05 -5.77 2.70
C ARG A 348 -4.57 -4.38 3.09
N LEU A 349 -5.15 -3.88 4.16
CA LEU A 349 -4.81 -2.59 4.72
C LEU A 349 -4.92 -2.62 6.25
N ASP A 350 -3.78 -2.70 6.95
CA ASP A 350 -3.78 -2.64 8.42
C ASP A 350 -4.21 -1.24 8.91
N LEU A 351 -5.09 -1.19 9.90
CA LEU A 351 -5.53 0.05 10.56
C LEU A 351 -4.37 0.92 11.05
N THR A 352 -3.23 0.33 11.38
CA THR A 352 -2.00 1.05 11.75
C THR A 352 -1.65 2.12 10.72
N PHE A 353 -1.74 1.77 9.43
CA PHE A 353 -1.37 2.68 8.34
C PHE A 353 -2.47 3.69 8.01
N ALA A 354 -3.74 3.34 8.24
CA ALA A 354 -4.84 4.30 8.18
C ALA A 354 -4.74 5.34 9.31
N MET A 355 -4.31 4.91 10.50
CA MET A 355 -4.16 5.75 11.70
C MET A 355 -2.85 6.55 11.76
N VAL A 356 -1.99 6.52 10.75
CA VAL A 356 -0.65 7.17 10.80
C VAL A 356 -0.72 8.66 11.13
N PHE A 357 -1.76 9.36 10.68
CA PHE A 357 -1.95 10.79 10.99
C PHE A 357 -2.72 11.06 12.29
N SER A 358 -3.14 10.01 12.99
CA SER A 358 -3.73 10.13 14.33
C SER A 358 -2.67 10.20 15.45
N GLY A 359 -1.39 10.25 15.08
CA GLY A 359 -0.27 10.29 16.02
C GLY A 359 0.20 8.93 16.50
N LEU A 360 -0.20 7.84 15.82
CA LEU A 360 0.26 6.48 16.14
C LEU A 360 1.73 6.32 15.71
N PRO A 361 2.67 6.07 16.66
CA PRO A 361 4.10 6.15 16.39
C PRO A 361 4.71 4.86 15.83
N ILE A 362 3.90 3.91 15.35
CA ILE A 362 4.35 2.57 14.97
C ILE A 362 5.23 2.62 13.72
N ASP A 363 4.77 3.29 12.66
CA ASP A 363 5.53 3.40 11.41
C ASP A 363 6.89 4.06 11.62
N ASP A 364 6.93 5.22 12.27
CA ASP A 364 8.19 5.90 12.58
C ASP A 364 9.13 5.04 13.43
N THR A 365 8.56 4.26 14.34
CA THR A 365 9.32 3.38 15.22
C THR A 365 9.95 2.24 14.43
N MET A 366 9.20 1.59 13.56
CA MET A 366 9.69 0.50 12.72
C MET A 366 10.71 0.96 11.69
N ARG A 367 10.47 2.09 11.02
CA ARG A 367 11.48 2.68 10.11
C ARG A 367 12.77 3.02 10.86
N SER A 368 12.66 3.63 12.04
CA SER A 368 13.84 3.93 12.86
C SER A 368 14.56 2.64 13.30
N ALA A 369 13.83 1.58 13.62
CA ALA A 369 14.42 0.29 13.96
C ALA A 369 15.20 -0.32 12.78
N ALA A 370 14.62 -0.28 11.58
CA ALA A 370 15.29 -0.73 10.37
C ALA A 370 16.57 0.08 10.08
N ILE A 371 16.49 1.42 10.09
CA ILE A 371 17.62 2.30 9.79
C ILE A 371 18.75 2.13 10.80
N LYS A 372 18.44 1.98 12.09
CA LYS A 372 19.42 1.86 13.18
C LYS A 372 19.85 0.44 13.51
N ASN A 373 19.33 -0.54 12.77
CA ASN A 373 19.57 -1.97 13.02
C ASN A 373 19.28 -2.37 14.50
N VAL A 374 18.08 -2.03 14.97
CA VAL A 374 17.70 -2.32 16.37
C VAL A 374 17.37 -3.83 16.48
N THR A 375 18.09 -4.52 17.34
CA THR A 375 17.89 -5.96 17.62
C THR A 375 16.93 -6.22 18.77
N ASP A 376 16.83 -5.30 19.75
CA ASP A 376 15.89 -5.41 20.88
C ASP A 376 14.55 -4.75 20.53
N LEU A 377 13.80 -5.36 19.63
CA LEU A 377 12.48 -4.91 19.24
C LEU A 377 11.47 -4.99 20.40
N ALA A 378 11.59 -6.00 21.28
CA ALA A 378 10.67 -6.20 22.39
C ALA A 378 10.66 -5.00 23.34
N SER A 379 11.85 -4.56 23.80
CA SER A 379 11.96 -3.38 24.67
C SER A 379 11.51 -2.10 23.99
N MET A 380 11.73 -1.99 22.68
CA MET A 380 11.31 -0.81 21.91
C MET A 380 9.78 -0.71 21.82
N ILE A 381 9.12 -1.83 21.52
CA ILE A 381 7.65 -1.94 21.43
C ILE A 381 7.02 -1.71 22.79
N GLU A 382 7.52 -2.37 23.85
CA GLU A 382 6.96 -2.23 25.21
C GLU A 382 6.95 -0.77 25.70
N LYS A 383 8.00 -0.01 25.39
CA LYS A 383 8.06 1.43 25.73
C LYS A 383 6.95 2.26 25.06
N LYS A 384 6.40 1.81 23.94
CA LYS A 384 5.41 2.54 23.16
C LYS A 384 3.99 1.98 23.30
N LYS A 385 3.87 0.75 23.78
CA LYS A 385 2.62 -0.03 23.84
C LYS A 385 1.46 0.76 24.46
N SER A 386 1.62 1.25 25.69
CA SER A 386 0.54 1.97 26.37
C SER A 386 0.12 3.27 25.68
N ALA A 387 1.04 3.95 24.99
CA ALA A 387 0.70 5.12 24.20
C ALA A 387 -0.10 4.74 22.94
N CYS A 388 0.29 3.66 22.28
CA CYS A 388 -0.42 3.14 21.11
C CYS A 388 -1.83 2.67 21.47
N GLU A 389 -1.99 1.89 22.55
CA GLU A 389 -3.29 1.43 23.04
C GLU A 389 -4.25 2.60 23.30
N LYS A 390 -3.78 3.65 24.00
CA LYS A 390 -4.58 4.86 24.26
C LYS A 390 -5.02 5.58 22.98
N ILE A 391 -4.17 5.62 21.96
CA ILE A 391 -4.51 6.25 20.67
C ILE A 391 -5.54 5.40 19.94
N ILE A 392 -5.39 4.08 19.93
CA ILE A 392 -6.30 3.14 19.29
C ILE A 392 -7.69 3.24 19.96
N ASP A 393 -7.75 3.13 21.30
CA ASP A 393 -8.99 3.24 22.07
C ASP A 393 -9.68 4.58 21.81
N LYS A 394 -8.94 5.69 21.90
CA LYS A 394 -9.48 7.03 21.63
C LYS A 394 -10.07 7.16 20.23
N ASN A 395 -9.40 6.61 19.20
CA ASN A 395 -9.88 6.67 17.84
C ASN A 395 -11.12 5.77 17.66
N ALA A 396 -11.11 4.58 18.25
CA ALA A 396 -12.27 3.68 18.26
C ALA A 396 -13.48 4.33 18.94
N ASP A 397 -13.31 4.91 20.13
CA ASP A 397 -14.39 5.59 20.85
C ASP A 397 -14.96 6.75 20.05
N LYS A 398 -14.12 7.53 19.35
CA LYS A 398 -14.58 8.60 18.46
C LYS A 398 -15.46 8.06 17.34
N ILE A 399 -14.99 7.04 16.60
CA ILE A 399 -15.74 6.42 15.50
C ILE A 399 -17.08 5.87 16.01
N LEU A 400 -17.05 5.16 17.14
CA LEU A 400 -18.26 4.57 17.73
C LEU A 400 -19.25 5.61 18.27
N SER A 401 -18.80 6.82 18.56
CA SER A 401 -19.66 7.91 19.05
C SER A 401 -20.31 8.75 17.94
N LEU A 402 -19.96 8.53 16.66
CA LEU A 402 -20.57 9.23 15.55
C LEU A 402 -22.01 8.72 15.31
N ASP A 403 -22.95 9.62 15.09
CA ASP A 403 -24.39 9.32 14.93
C ASP A 403 -24.83 9.13 13.46
N HIS A 404 -23.86 9.13 12.51
CA HIS A 404 -24.12 9.08 11.06
C HIS A 404 -23.12 8.19 10.34
#